data_d08ed4b5b4342a5ad9080d63436b52eb
#
_entry.id   d08ed4b5b4342a5ad9080d63436b52eb
#
_cell.length_a   1.000
_cell.length_b   1.000
_cell.length_c   1.000
_cell.angle_alpha   90.00
_cell.angle_beta   90.00
_cell.angle_gamma   90.00
#
_symmetry.space_group_name_H-M   'P 1'
#
loop_
_entity.id
_entity.type
_entity.pdbx_description
1 polymer ?
#
loop_
_entity_poly.entity_id
_entity_poly.type
_entity_poly.pdbx_seq_one_letter_code
_entity_poly.pdbx_strand_id
1 'polypeptide(L)'
;MKSIVVTGAAGLIGSHLCEGFAQAGWEVRAIDRPGAGCVEARAAGASVAEINLDQPQGSLAAAEVARGATLFAHCAFPRDVDRVAALSAVRTACAAALQANAPLLLLSSCSVYGRPANLPCEEGDPKTPVDLEGEVRWAVEREAWTARRERGLQLIVLRPSMTYGPRQRRGLQASLVVAALAARAGRALWLPRRGPVVHPVHAADVAQAALLLAESGAATHDGRAFNVADDAPLPLEELTRAVLEAAGAQEAGALPYSPLSARFFLWVLRGLPNWMFWGPLNRRLARAWLLAYRGQPPVPPPQLGPGLLEQFSADRYFDTRKLRLLGFSPTHSNAVEGLNVLARESRAKGLLPAPQAQLEG
;
A
#
# COMPACT_ATOMS: atom_id res chain seq x y z
N MET A 1 -8.67 -11.29 -26.50
CA MET A 1 -8.54 -11.62 -25.09
C MET A 1 -8.20 -10.33 -24.35
N LYS A 2 -8.83 -10.04 -23.19
CA LYS A 2 -8.48 -8.85 -22.41
C LYS A 2 -7.09 -9.04 -21.79
N SER A 3 -6.25 -8.00 -21.84
CA SER A 3 -4.91 -8.05 -21.28
C SER A 3 -4.57 -6.81 -20.49
N ILE A 4 -3.79 -6.98 -19.41
CA ILE A 4 -3.32 -5.89 -18.55
C ILE A 4 -1.81 -5.93 -18.43
N VAL A 5 -1.19 -4.74 -18.47
CA VAL A 5 0.20 -4.56 -18.04
C VAL A 5 0.19 -4.02 -16.63
N VAL A 6 0.94 -4.63 -15.71
CA VAL A 6 1.07 -4.19 -14.31
C VAL A 6 2.53 -3.88 -14.02
N THR A 7 2.85 -2.62 -13.72
CA THR A 7 4.18 -2.23 -13.27
C THR A 7 4.26 -2.22 -11.75
N GLY A 8 5.44 -2.48 -11.18
CA GLY A 8 5.56 -2.66 -9.72
C GLY A 8 4.93 -3.97 -9.23
N ALA A 9 4.97 -5.01 -10.07
CA ALA A 9 4.30 -6.28 -9.85
C ALA A 9 4.81 -7.07 -8.63
N ALA A 10 6.02 -6.83 -8.17
CA ALA A 10 6.55 -7.40 -6.93
C ALA A 10 6.11 -6.61 -5.67
N GLY A 11 5.44 -5.47 -5.85
CA GLY A 11 4.89 -4.66 -4.77
C GLY A 11 3.63 -5.24 -4.16
N LEU A 12 3.21 -4.71 -2.98
CA LEU A 12 2.00 -5.16 -2.29
C LEU A 12 0.77 -5.14 -3.22
N ILE A 13 0.43 -3.97 -3.76
CA ILE A 13 -0.79 -3.82 -4.57
C ILE A 13 -0.58 -4.44 -5.96
N GLY A 14 0.58 -4.25 -6.59
CA GLY A 14 0.87 -4.80 -7.92
C GLY A 14 0.74 -6.32 -7.99
N SER A 15 1.20 -7.05 -6.96
CA SER A 15 1.06 -8.50 -6.90
C SER A 15 -0.40 -8.95 -6.75
N HIS A 16 -1.22 -8.21 -5.96
CA HIS A 16 -2.65 -8.49 -5.86
C HIS A 16 -3.41 -8.14 -7.16
N LEU A 17 -2.98 -7.11 -7.91
CA LEU A 17 -3.53 -6.86 -9.24
C LEU A 17 -3.24 -8.04 -10.17
N CYS A 18 -1.98 -8.52 -10.20
CA CYS A 18 -1.63 -9.68 -11.03
C CYS A 18 -2.49 -10.90 -10.68
N GLU A 19 -2.67 -11.19 -9.39
CA GLU A 19 -3.51 -12.30 -8.92
C GLU A 19 -4.99 -12.10 -9.31
N GLY A 20 -5.58 -10.94 -9.00
CA GLY A 20 -6.99 -10.66 -9.23
C GLY A 20 -7.37 -10.65 -10.71
N PHE A 21 -6.54 -10.04 -11.57
CA PHE A 21 -6.80 -10.01 -13.01
C PHE A 21 -6.59 -11.38 -13.66
N ALA A 22 -5.60 -12.17 -13.22
CA ALA A 22 -5.42 -13.54 -13.71
C ALA A 22 -6.60 -14.43 -13.34
N GLN A 23 -7.10 -14.34 -12.11
CA GLN A 23 -8.30 -15.06 -11.64
C GLN A 23 -9.56 -14.67 -12.43
N ALA A 24 -9.66 -13.43 -12.90
CA ALA A 24 -10.72 -12.96 -13.76
C ALA A 24 -10.53 -13.34 -15.26
N GLY A 25 -9.51 -14.12 -15.59
CA GLY A 25 -9.25 -14.61 -16.94
C GLY A 25 -8.58 -13.60 -17.88
N TRP A 26 -7.94 -12.56 -17.35
CA TRP A 26 -7.13 -11.63 -18.13
C TRP A 26 -5.74 -12.17 -18.38
N GLU A 27 -5.16 -11.91 -19.54
CA GLU A 27 -3.73 -12.06 -19.77
C GLU A 27 -2.98 -10.98 -18.96
N VAL A 28 -2.09 -11.39 -18.05
CA VAL A 28 -1.33 -10.47 -17.20
C VAL A 28 0.12 -10.42 -17.66
N ARG A 29 0.59 -9.21 -17.95
CA ARG A 29 1.98 -8.90 -18.28
C ARG A 29 2.54 -8.02 -17.17
N ALA A 30 3.45 -8.57 -16.39
CA ALA A 30 4.04 -7.92 -15.24
C ALA A 30 5.37 -7.26 -15.58
N ILE A 31 5.59 -6.04 -15.11
CA ILE A 31 6.86 -5.32 -15.23
C ILE A 31 7.36 -4.97 -13.83
N ASP A 32 8.60 -5.31 -13.53
CA ASP A 32 9.30 -4.79 -12.35
C ASP A 32 10.80 -4.65 -12.67
N ARG A 33 11.54 -3.99 -11.78
CA ARG A 33 12.99 -3.85 -11.92
C ARG A 33 13.69 -5.20 -11.80
N PRO A 34 14.87 -5.35 -12.42
CA PRO A 34 15.67 -6.57 -12.31
C PRO A 34 15.89 -6.97 -10.84
N GLY A 35 15.74 -8.25 -10.55
CA GLY A 35 15.90 -8.81 -9.20
C GLY A 35 14.76 -8.52 -8.22
N ALA A 36 13.63 -7.97 -8.65
CA ALA A 36 12.47 -7.75 -7.79
C ALA A 36 11.78 -9.06 -7.35
N GLY A 37 11.99 -10.16 -8.07
CA GLY A 37 11.52 -11.50 -7.77
C GLY A 37 10.17 -11.84 -8.39
N CYS A 38 9.15 -11.00 -8.32
CA CYS A 38 7.80 -11.18 -8.90
C CYS A 38 7.21 -12.61 -8.71
N VAL A 39 7.46 -13.24 -7.56
CA VAL A 39 7.11 -14.65 -7.30
C VAL A 39 5.61 -14.86 -7.42
N GLU A 40 4.83 -13.99 -6.82
CA GLU A 40 3.37 -14.07 -6.81
C GLU A 40 2.77 -13.83 -8.20
N ALA A 41 3.32 -12.88 -8.94
CA ALA A 41 2.87 -12.60 -10.30
C ALA A 41 3.14 -13.82 -11.21
N ARG A 42 4.31 -14.47 -11.10
CA ARG A 42 4.63 -15.72 -11.81
C ARG A 42 3.71 -16.86 -11.38
N ALA A 43 3.44 -17.01 -10.08
CA ALA A 43 2.53 -18.03 -9.55
C ALA A 43 1.09 -17.83 -10.04
N ALA A 44 0.67 -16.60 -10.29
CA ALA A 44 -0.61 -16.27 -10.89
C ALA A 44 -0.66 -16.48 -12.43
N GLY A 45 0.44 -16.91 -13.05
CA GLY A 45 0.54 -17.14 -14.49
C GLY A 45 0.89 -15.90 -15.32
N ALA A 46 1.32 -14.80 -14.70
CA ALA A 46 1.74 -13.60 -15.42
C ALA A 46 3.07 -13.82 -16.16
N SER A 47 3.16 -13.29 -17.38
CA SER A 47 4.45 -13.10 -18.05
C SER A 47 5.20 -11.94 -17.39
N VAL A 48 6.46 -12.15 -17.00
CA VAL A 48 7.23 -11.15 -16.26
C VAL A 48 8.39 -10.63 -17.10
N ALA A 49 8.42 -9.31 -17.29
CA ALA A 49 9.51 -8.58 -17.90
C ALA A 49 10.28 -7.77 -16.83
N GLU A 50 11.58 -7.96 -16.77
CA GLU A 50 12.46 -7.21 -15.86
C GLU A 50 12.94 -5.92 -16.55
N ILE A 51 12.25 -4.80 -16.23
CA ILE A 51 12.50 -3.50 -16.86
C ILE A 51 12.64 -2.44 -15.77
N ASN A 52 13.71 -1.65 -15.83
CA ASN A 52 13.89 -0.49 -14.99
C ASN A 52 13.22 0.73 -15.63
N LEU A 53 12.06 1.16 -15.13
CA LEU A 53 11.25 2.23 -15.72
C LEU A 53 11.85 3.64 -15.52
N ASP A 54 12.78 3.82 -14.63
CA ASP A 54 13.46 5.10 -14.39
C ASP A 54 14.66 5.33 -15.32
N GLN A 55 15.01 4.33 -16.15
CA GLN A 55 16.08 4.40 -17.12
C GLN A 55 15.56 4.71 -18.53
N PRO A 56 16.33 5.41 -19.37
CA PRO A 56 15.89 5.78 -20.73
C PRO A 56 15.46 4.58 -21.61
N GLN A 57 16.18 3.45 -21.49
CA GLN A 57 15.87 2.23 -22.24
C GLN A 57 14.56 1.57 -21.81
N GLY A 58 14.09 1.87 -20.58
CA GLY A 58 12.85 1.32 -20.04
C GLY A 58 11.61 1.73 -20.84
N SER A 59 11.64 2.90 -21.49
CA SER A 59 10.48 3.41 -22.25
C SER A 59 10.12 2.53 -23.45
N LEU A 60 11.09 2.17 -24.26
CA LEU A 60 10.87 1.30 -25.43
C LEU A 60 10.48 -0.12 -25.01
N ALA A 61 11.17 -0.67 -24.01
CA ALA A 61 10.88 -2.00 -23.51
C ALA A 61 9.48 -2.11 -22.88
N ALA A 62 9.07 -1.10 -22.11
CA ALA A 62 7.72 -1.06 -21.52
C ALA A 62 6.63 -0.93 -22.60
N ALA A 63 6.88 -0.14 -23.65
CA ALA A 63 5.96 0.02 -24.78
C ALA A 63 5.81 -1.29 -25.58
N GLU A 64 6.88 -2.06 -25.73
CA GLU A 64 6.83 -3.38 -26.37
C GLU A 64 5.95 -4.35 -25.57
N VAL A 65 6.15 -4.43 -24.24
CA VAL A 65 5.31 -5.25 -23.35
C VAL A 65 3.85 -4.78 -23.39
N ALA A 66 3.61 -3.49 -23.55
CA ALA A 66 2.27 -2.90 -23.56
C ALA A 66 1.53 -3.06 -24.89
N ARG A 67 2.18 -3.51 -25.95
CA ARG A 67 1.56 -3.61 -27.28
C ARG A 67 0.26 -4.45 -27.24
N GLY A 68 -0.84 -3.83 -27.66
CA GLY A 68 -2.15 -4.45 -27.70
C GLY A 68 -2.78 -4.69 -26.32
N ALA A 69 -2.24 -4.11 -25.25
CA ALA A 69 -2.84 -4.19 -23.93
C ALA A 69 -4.18 -3.44 -23.87
N THR A 70 -5.14 -4.02 -23.16
CA THR A 70 -6.46 -3.40 -22.92
C THR A 70 -6.38 -2.34 -21.80
N LEU A 71 -5.44 -2.50 -20.86
CA LEU A 71 -5.23 -1.61 -19.72
C LEU A 71 -3.75 -1.60 -19.33
N PHE A 72 -3.25 -0.43 -18.92
CA PHE A 72 -1.91 -0.29 -18.33
C PHE A 72 -2.06 0.19 -16.88
N ALA A 73 -1.69 -0.63 -15.89
CA ALA A 73 -1.72 -0.28 -14.47
C ALA A 73 -0.31 0.09 -13.97
N HIS A 74 -0.14 1.34 -13.53
CA HIS A 74 1.12 1.81 -12.97
C HIS A 74 1.07 1.79 -11.45
N CYS A 75 1.68 0.75 -10.84
CA CYS A 75 1.80 0.58 -9.40
C CYS A 75 3.24 0.78 -8.88
N ALA A 76 4.21 0.95 -9.79
CA ALA A 76 5.60 1.12 -9.41
C ALA A 76 5.82 2.43 -8.65
N PHE A 77 6.46 2.34 -7.48
CA PHE A 77 6.85 3.48 -6.66
C PHE A 77 8.16 3.16 -5.93
N PRO A 78 9.16 4.07 -5.93
CA PRO A 78 10.44 3.84 -5.29
C PRO A 78 10.30 3.63 -3.77
N ARG A 79 11.00 2.63 -3.22
CA ARG A 79 10.93 2.30 -1.78
C ARG A 79 11.52 3.37 -0.87
N ASP A 80 12.52 4.09 -1.36
CA ASP A 80 13.22 5.20 -0.71
C ASP A 80 12.59 6.57 -0.98
N VAL A 81 11.43 6.55 -1.68
CA VAL A 81 10.66 7.76 -2.04
C VAL A 81 11.49 8.74 -2.89
N ASP A 82 12.36 8.21 -3.77
CA ASP A 82 13.11 9.02 -4.72
C ASP A 82 12.16 9.67 -5.73
N ARG A 83 12.08 11.00 -5.65
CA ARG A 83 11.20 11.80 -6.52
C ARG A 83 11.62 11.74 -7.99
N VAL A 84 12.92 11.74 -8.28
CA VAL A 84 13.41 11.72 -9.66
C VAL A 84 13.07 10.40 -10.32
N ALA A 85 13.38 9.29 -9.64
CA ALA A 85 13.03 7.95 -10.10
C ALA A 85 11.52 7.76 -10.28
N ALA A 86 10.71 8.27 -9.33
CA ALA A 86 9.25 8.19 -9.40
C ALA A 86 8.68 8.95 -10.62
N LEU A 87 9.17 10.17 -10.87
CA LEU A 87 8.75 10.98 -12.02
C LEU A 87 9.21 10.37 -13.35
N SER A 88 10.43 9.83 -13.41
CA SER A 88 10.91 9.13 -14.61
C SER A 88 10.06 7.90 -14.91
N ALA A 89 9.75 7.09 -13.89
CA ALA A 89 8.95 5.88 -14.04
C ALA A 89 7.52 6.18 -14.53
N VAL A 90 6.85 7.22 -14.00
CA VAL A 90 5.49 7.56 -14.45
C VAL A 90 5.49 8.14 -15.87
N ARG A 91 6.52 8.90 -16.27
CA ARG A 91 6.66 9.38 -17.66
C ARG A 91 6.80 8.22 -18.63
N THR A 92 7.61 7.22 -18.26
CA THR A 92 7.76 5.98 -19.01
C THR A 92 6.42 5.23 -19.12
N ALA A 93 5.68 5.10 -18.02
CA ALA A 93 4.37 4.45 -18.02
C ALA A 93 3.35 5.20 -18.90
N CYS A 94 3.31 6.53 -18.82
CA CYS A 94 2.43 7.36 -19.67
C CYS A 94 2.79 7.19 -21.17
N ALA A 95 4.08 7.17 -21.50
CA ALA A 95 4.53 6.99 -22.87
C ALA A 95 4.18 5.60 -23.42
N ALA A 96 4.38 4.55 -22.61
CA ALA A 96 4.03 3.18 -22.99
C ALA A 96 2.53 2.99 -23.18
N ALA A 97 1.71 3.53 -22.28
CA ALA A 97 0.25 3.48 -22.38
C ALA A 97 -0.29 4.22 -23.62
N LEU A 98 0.28 5.40 -23.92
CA LEU A 98 -0.04 6.15 -25.17
C LEU A 98 0.32 5.37 -26.43
N GLN A 99 1.50 4.77 -26.49
CA GLN A 99 1.95 3.98 -27.64
C GLN A 99 1.09 2.71 -27.83
N ALA A 100 0.63 2.13 -26.73
CA ALA A 100 -0.27 0.98 -26.77
C ALA A 100 -1.74 1.35 -27.04
N ASN A 101 -2.08 2.65 -27.06
CA ASN A 101 -3.43 3.17 -27.08
C ASN A 101 -4.30 2.55 -25.97
N ALA A 102 -3.71 2.33 -24.79
CA ALA A 102 -4.37 1.74 -23.64
C ALA A 102 -4.62 2.81 -22.55
N PRO A 103 -5.77 2.80 -21.86
CA PRO A 103 -5.99 3.62 -20.67
C PRO A 103 -4.93 3.33 -19.61
N LEU A 104 -4.45 4.39 -18.95
CA LEU A 104 -3.55 4.28 -17.79
C LEU A 104 -4.39 4.30 -16.51
N LEU A 105 -4.30 3.23 -15.71
CA LEU A 105 -4.75 3.21 -14.33
C LEU A 105 -3.54 3.52 -13.44
N LEU A 106 -3.52 4.72 -12.87
CA LEU A 106 -2.46 5.16 -11.97
C LEU A 106 -2.82 4.84 -10.53
N LEU A 107 -1.96 4.10 -9.85
CA LEU A 107 -2.06 3.88 -8.41
C LEU A 107 -1.38 5.04 -7.66
N SER A 108 -2.18 5.97 -7.17
CA SER A 108 -1.80 7.05 -6.28
C SER A 108 -1.97 6.64 -4.80
N SER A 109 -2.32 7.54 -3.92
CA SER A 109 -2.62 7.31 -2.50
C SER A 109 -3.47 8.44 -1.93
N CYS A 110 -4.29 8.16 -0.92
CA CYS A 110 -4.94 9.19 -0.11
C CYS A 110 -3.97 10.07 0.70
N SER A 111 -2.69 9.71 0.78
CA SER A 111 -1.64 10.56 1.38
C SER A 111 -1.50 11.92 0.67
N VAL A 112 -1.94 12.05 -0.58
CA VAL A 112 -1.96 13.31 -1.33
C VAL A 112 -2.83 14.38 -0.69
N TYR A 113 -3.85 14.01 0.08
CA TYR A 113 -4.71 14.97 0.79
C TYR A 113 -4.06 15.51 2.07
N GLY A 114 -3.04 14.85 2.59
CA GLY A 114 -2.37 15.23 3.83
C GLY A 114 -3.28 15.13 5.05
N ARG A 115 -3.65 16.26 5.61
CA ARG A 115 -4.63 16.37 6.70
C ARG A 115 -5.90 17.04 6.15
N PRO A 116 -6.91 16.24 5.73
CA PRO A 116 -8.11 16.78 5.12
C PRO A 116 -8.82 17.78 6.05
N ALA A 117 -9.29 18.89 5.48
CA ALA A 117 -10.10 19.85 6.21
C ALA A 117 -11.57 19.39 6.30
N ASN A 118 -12.04 18.70 5.27
CA ASN A 118 -13.39 18.11 5.21
C ASN A 118 -13.31 16.61 5.42
N LEU A 119 -14.26 16.04 6.15
CA LEU A 119 -14.35 14.63 6.42
C LEU A 119 -15.82 14.16 6.31
N PRO A 120 -16.12 13.09 5.58
CA PRO A 120 -15.20 12.28 4.78
C PRO A 120 -14.56 13.09 3.64
N CYS A 121 -13.26 12.86 3.39
CA CYS A 121 -12.53 13.55 2.33
C CYS A 121 -12.95 13.03 0.94
N GLU A 122 -13.37 13.94 0.07
CA GLU A 122 -13.79 13.64 -1.30
C GLU A 122 -12.64 13.73 -2.31
N GLU A 123 -12.80 13.10 -3.49
CA GLU A 123 -11.77 13.14 -4.53
C GLU A 123 -11.50 14.54 -5.09
N GLY A 124 -12.47 15.46 -4.97
CA GLY A 124 -12.35 16.87 -5.35
C GLY A 124 -11.55 17.73 -4.38
N ASP A 125 -11.41 17.31 -3.12
CA ASP A 125 -10.81 18.09 -2.07
C ASP A 125 -9.35 18.48 -2.36
N PRO A 126 -8.85 19.57 -1.75
CA PRO A 126 -7.48 20.04 -1.95
C PRO A 126 -6.42 18.98 -1.62
N LYS A 127 -5.35 18.91 -2.43
CA LYS A 127 -4.19 18.04 -2.22
C LYS A 127 -3.10 18.82 -1.52
N THR A 128 -2.97 18.59 -0.22
CA THR A 128 -2.04 19.29 0.68
C THR A 128 -1.19 18.28 1.46
N PRO A 129 -0.34 17.51 0.75
CA PRO A 129 0.47 16.47 1.38
C PRO A 129 1.35 17.07 2.51
N VAL A 130 1.58 16.28 3.56
CA VAL A 130 2.30 16.71 4.77
C VAL A 130 3.57 15.91 5.01
N ASP A 131 3.87 14.95 4.16
CA ASP A 131 5.08 14.15 4.20
C ASP A 131 5.65 13.94 2.78
N LEU A 132 6.90 13.52 2.72
CA LEU A 132 7.62 13.31 1.46
C LEU A 132 6.93 12.30 0.56
N GLU A 133 6.35 11.23 1.10
CA GLU A 133 5.64 10.23 0.29
C GLU A 133 4.43 10.85 -0.40
N GLY A 134 3.59 11.56 0.34
CA GLY A 134 2.43 12.27 -0.21
C GLY A 134 2.82 13.33 -1.24
N GLU A 135 3.91 14.08 -1.00
CA GLU A 135 4.42 15.07 -1.96
C GLU A 135 4.87 14.43 -3.28
N VAL A 136 5.61 13.32 -3.21
CA VAL A 136 6.07 12.60 -4.40
C VAL A 136 4.89 11.93 -5.10
N ARG A 137 3.94 11.32 -4.38
CA ARG A 137 2.70 10.76 -4.94
C ARG A 137 1.90 11.82 -5.69
N TRP A 138 1.75 13.01 -5.09
CA TRP A 138 1.05 14.11 -5.75
C TRP A 138 1.80 14.64 -6.98
N ALA A 139 3.13 14.68 -6.95
CA ALA A 139 3.94 15.06 -8.11
C ALA A 139 3.79 14.05 -9.27
N VAL A 140 3.80 12.74 -8.97
CA VAL A 140 3.56 11.66 -9.92
C VAL A 140 2.16 11.77 -10.53
N GLU A 141 1.16 12.00 -9.70
CA GLU A 141 -0.22 12.15 -10.17
C GLU A 141 -0.37 13.38 -11.09
N ARG A 142 0.22 14.52 -10.73
CA ARG A 142 0.22 15.74 -11.58
C ARG A 142 0.88 15.51 -12.93
N GLU A 143 1.96 14.73 -12.99
CA GLU A 143 2.61 14.38 -14.24
C GLU A 143 1.69 13.59 -15.17
N ALA A 144 0.96 12.62 -14.63
CA ALA A 144 -0.03 11.85 -15.39
C ALA A 144 -1.21 12.71 -15.87
N TRP A 145 -1.73 13.63 -15.01
CA TRP A 145 -2.75 14.61 -15.40
C TRP A 145 -2.27 15.55 -16.51
N THR A 146 -0.99 15.92 -16.51
CA THR A 146 -0.38 16.70 -17.58
C THR A 146 -0.34 15.91 -18.87
N ALA A 147 0.08 14.65 -18.83
CA ALA A 147 0.07 13.78 -20.01
C ALA A 147 -1.34 13.58 -20.59
N ARG A 148 -2.36 13.47 -19.71
CA ARG A 148 -3.76 13.44 -20.16
C ARG A 148 -4.16 14.71 -20.88
N ARG A 149 -3.88 15.88 -20.31
CA ARG A 149 -4.29 17.18 -20.87
C ARG A 149 -3.57 17.51 -22.16
N GLU A 150 -2.27 17.22 -22.26
CA GLU A 150 -1.41 17.66 -23.36
C GLU A 150 -1.23 16.63 -24.45
N ARG A 151 -1.35 15.34 -24.11
CA ARG A 151 -1.05 14.23 -25.02
C ARG A 151 -2.23 13.31 -25.26
N GLY A 152 -3.40 13.58 -24.67
CA GLY A 152 -4.61 12.78 -24.86
C GLY A 152 -4.59 11.41 -24.19
N LEU A 153 -3.73 11.21 -23.15
CA LEU A 153 -3.70 9.97 -22.39
C LEU A 153 -5.05 9.74 -21.70
N GLN A 154 -5.65 8.59 -21.87
CA GLN A 154 -6.80 8.19 -21.04
C GLN A 154 -6.30 7.80 -19.66
N LEU A 155 -6.78 8.46 -18.61
CA LEU A 155 -6.25 8.36 -17.25
C LEU A 155 -7.35 8.08 -16.23
N ILE A 156 -7.14 7.02 -15.44
CA ILE A 156 -7.91 6.72 -14.22
C ILE A 156 -6.94 6.78 -13.05
N VAL A 157 -7.32 7.42 -11.94
CA VAL A 157 -6.51 7.48 -10.73
C VAL A 157 -7.20 6.74 -9.59
N LEU A 158 -6.52 5.75 -9.01
CA LEU A 158 -6.94 5.13 -7.75
C LEU A 158 -6.12 5.70 -6.59
N ARG A 159 -6.80 6.14 -5.55
CA ARG A 159 -6.20 6.65 -4.31
C ARG A 159 -6.58 5.73 -3.14
N PRO A 160 -5.85 4.63 -2.95
CA PRO A 160 -6.06 3.80 -1.77
C PRO A 160 -5.73 4.57 -0.49
N SER A 161 -6.48 4.29 0.56
CA SER A 161 -6.21 4.77 1.90
C SER A 161 -5.05 3.98 2.55
N MET A 162 -5.01 3.83 3.87
CA MET A 162 -4.01 3.03 4.58
C MET A 162 -4.09 1.56 4.14
N THR A 163 -3.32 1.20 3.12
CA THR A 163 -3.36 -0.15 2.56
C THR A 163 -2.61 -1.14 3.45
N TYR A 164 -3.22 -2.30 3.69
CA TYR A 164 -2.61 -3.43 4.40
C TYR A 164 -2.82 -4.74 3.62
N GLY A 165 -2.02 -5.75 3.95
CA GLY A 165 -2.14 -7.07 3.31
C GLY A 165 -0.89 -7.91 3.51
N PRO A 166 -0.93 -9.20 3.13
CA PRO A 166 0.22 -10.10 3.20
C PRO A 166 1.36 -9.55 2.34
N ARG A 167 2.62 -9.80 2.75
CA ARG A 167 3.83 -9.34 2.04
C ARG A 167 4.20 -7.87 2.25
N GLN A 168 3.39 -7.10 2.98
CA GLN A 168 3.74 -5.73 3.35
C GLN A 168 4.88 -5.72 4.38
N ARG A 169 5.91 -4.91 4.15
CA ARG A 169 7.06 -4.79 5.07
C ARG A 169 7.00 -3.58 5.99
N ARG A 170 6.07 -2.68 5.76
CA ARG A 170 5.81 -1.44 6.49
C ARG A 170 4.33 -1.35 6.88
N GLY A 171 3.93 -0.32 7.57
CA GLY A 171 2.52 -0.10 7.91
C GLY A 171 1.96 -1.14 8.88
N LEU A 172 0.71 -1.55 8.68
CA LEU A 172 0.00 -2.43 9.62
C LEU A 172 0.62 -3.82 9.75
N GLN A 173 1.18 -4.39 8.68
CA GLN A 173 1.91 -5.66 8.78
C GLN A 173 3.14 -5.55 9.70
N ALA A 174 3.89 -4.45 9.64
CA ALA A 174 5.00 -4.23 10.54
C ALA A 174 4.53 -4.10 12.00
N SER A 175 3.41 -3.43 12.24
CA SER A 175 2.79 -3.34 13.57
C SER A 175 2.36 -4.71 14.09
N LEU A 176 1.76 -5.55 13.23
CA LEU A 176 1.38 -6.92 13.56
C LEU A 176 2.60 -7.78 13.95
N VAL A 177 3.71 -7.66 13.21
CA VAL A 177 4.95 -8.38 13.53
C VAL A 177 5.54 -7.89 14.85
N VAL A 178 5.55 -6.58 15.10
CA VAL A 178 6.02 -6.02 16.38
C VAL A 178 5.19 -6.56 17.54
N ALA A 179 3.87 -6.58 17.41
CA ALA A 179 2.97 -7.13 18.41
C ALA A 179 3.22 -8.63 18.64
N ALA A 180 3.40 -9.43 17.58
CA ALA A 180 3.71 -10.86 17.69
C ALA A 180 5.06 -11.14 18.36
N LEU A 181 6.09 -10.32 18.09
CA LEU A 181 7.37 -10.42 18.76
C LEU A 181 7.27 -10.01 20.25
N ALA A 182 6.44 -9.01 20.58
CA ALA A 182 6.17 -8.63 21.96
C ALA A 182 5.44 -9.75 22.71
N ALA A 183 4.39 -10.33 22.10
CA ALA A 183 3.66 -11.48 22.64
C ALA A 183 4.60 -12.67 22.93
N ARG A 184 5.48 -12.98 21.97
CA ARG A 184 6.48 -14.04 22.12
C ARG A 184 7.49 -13.76 23.27
N ALA A 185 7.78 -12.49 23.53
CA ALA A 185 8.66 -12.08 24.62
C ALA A 185 7.92 -11.90 25.96
N GLY A 186 6.63 -12.25 26.07
CA GLY A 186 5.80 -12.06 27.26
C GLY A 186 5.60 -10.58 27.62
N ARG A 187 5.69 -9.67 26.64
CA ARG A 187 5.56 -8.23 26.86
C ARG A 187 4.20 -7.74 26.43
N ALA A 188 3.51 -7.06 27.33
CA ALA A 188 2.30 -6.31 27.03
C ALA A 188 2.64 -4.97 26.36
N LEU A 189 1.72 -4.47 25.51
CA LEU A 189 1.88 -3.22 24.78
C LEU A 189 0.81 -2.21 25.19
N TRP A 190 1.16 -0.92 25.15
CA TRP A 190 0.24 0.17 25.44
C TRP A 190 -0.56 0.56 24.21
N LEU A 191 -1.85 0.87 24.40
CA LEU A 191 -2.74 1.40 23.37
C LEU A 191 -2.82 2.94 23.45
N PRO A 192 -3.07 3.64 22.32
CA PRO A 192 -3.52 5.02 22.36
C PRO A 192 -5.00 5.05 22.79
N ARG A 193 -5.34 5.75 23.86
CA ARG A 193 -6.75 5.93 24.26
C ARG A 193 -7.43 6.86 23.26
N ARG A 194 -8.48 6.39 22.57
CA ARG A 194 -9.19 7.04 21.46
C ARG A 194 -8.29 7.19 20.22
N GLY A 195 -7.52 8.25 20.10
CA GLY A 195 -6.72 8.54 18.90
C GLY A 195 -7.58 9.01 17.72
N PRO A 196 -6.94 9.29 16.57
CA PRO A 196 -7.64 9.71 15.37
C PRO A 196 -8.38 8.56 14.71
N VAL A 197 -9.38 8.94 13.90
CA VAL A 197 -10.08 8.01 13.02
C VAL A 197 -9.20 7.72 11.80
N VAL A 198 -9.02 6.45 11.49
CA VAL A 198 -8.28 5.95 10.33
C VAL A 198 -9.19 5.10 9.46
N HIS A 199 -8.85 4.99 8.18
CA HIS A 199 -9.67 4.27 7.20
C HIS A 199 -8.76 3.32 6.40
N PRO A 200 -8.54 2.09 6.87
CA PRO A 200 -7.72 1.12 6.16
C PRO A 200 -8.38 0.58 4.90
N VAL A 201 -7.61 -0.16 4.08
CA VAL A 201 -8.12 -0.97 2.97
C VAL A 201 -7.21 -2.17 2.74
N HIS A 202 -7.77 -3.33 2.49
CA HIS A 202 -6.98 -4.50 2.13
C HIS A 202 -6.47 -4.41 0.68
N ALA A 203 -5.26 -4.89 0.42
CA ALA A 203 -4.65 -4.79 -0.92
C ALA A 203 -5.42 -5.56 -2.01
N ALA A 204 -6.08 -6.66 -1.64
CA ALA A 204 -6.95 -7.39 -2.56
C ALA A 204 -8.18 -6.58 -2.97
N ASP A 205 -8.74 -5.77 -2.06
CA ASP A 205 -9.89 -4.91 -2.37
C ASP A 205 -9.50 -3.73 -3.27
N VAL A 206 -8.24 -3.24 -3.16
CA VAL A 206 -7.71 -2.28 -4.14
C VAL A 206 -7.59 -2.93 -5.53
N ALA A 207 -7.16 -4.18 -5.61
CA ALA A 207 -7.11 -4.92 -6.88
C ALA A 207 -8.52 -5.17 -7.44
N GLN A 208 -9.50 -5.50 -6.60
CA GLN A 208 -10.90 -5.64 -6.98
C GLN A 208 -11.49 -4.33 -7.53
N ALA A 209 -11.18 -3.19 -6.90
CA ALA A 209 -11.59 -1.88 -7.41
C ALA A 209 -11.00 -1.58 -8.79
N ALA A 210 -9.72 -1.90 -9.00
CA ALA A 210 -9.07 -1.76 -10.30
C ALA A 210 -9.73 -2.66 -11.37
N LEU A 211 -10.05 -3.90 -11.03
CA LEU A 211 -10.71 -4.85 -11.91
C LEU A 211 -12.13 -4.38 -12.28
N LEU A 212 -12.91 -3.90 -11.31
CA LEU A 212 -14.23 -3.34 -11.53
C LEU A 212 -14.18 -2.19 -12.55
N LEU A 213 -13.24 -1.25 -12.40
CA LEU A 213 -13.08 -0.14 -13.34
C LEU A 213 -12.63 -0.60 -14.72
N ALA A 214 -11.83 -1.65 -14.80
CA ALA A 214 -11.41 -2.24 -16.07
C ALA A 214 -12.58 -2.93 -16.78
N GLU A 215 -13.41 -3.67 -16.07
CA GLU A 215 -14.52 -4.45 -16.63
C GLU A 215 -15.72 -3.60 -17.01
N SER A 216 -15.98 -2.53 -16.26
CA SER A 216 -17.02 -1.55 -16.60
C SER A 216 -16.65 -0.61 -17.77
N GLY A 217 -15.48 -0.87 -18.40
CA GLY A 217 -14.97 -0.08 -19.52
C GLY A 217 -14.04 1.03 -19.06
N ALA A 218 -12.75 0.76 -18.96
CA ALA A 218 -11.74 1.70 -18.45
C ALA A 218 -11.81 3.08 -19.10
N ALA A 219 -12.03 3.15 -20.42
CA ALA A 219 -12.14 4.42 -21.14
C ALA A 219 -13.33 5.29 -20.69
N THR A 220 -14.41 4.69 -20.15
CA THR A 220 -15.58 5.44 -19.65
C THR A 220 -15.28 6.18 -18.33
N HIS A 221 -14.18 5.84 -17.68
CA HIS A 221 -13.72 6.44 -16.45
C HIS A 221 -12.57 7.44 -16.67
N ASP A 222 -12.27 7.77 -17.93
CA ASP A 222 -11.22 8.74 -18.25
C ASP A 222 -11.43 10.07 -17.53
N GLY A 223 -10.35 10.60 -16.97
CA GLY A 223 -10.36 11.85 -16.23
C GLY A 223 -10.97 11.76 -14.84
N ARG A 224 -11.14 10.55 -14.27
CA ARG A 224 -11.70 10.35 -12.94
C ARG A 224 -10.65 9.86 -11.93
N ALA A 225 -10.79 10.34 -10.70
CA ALA A 225 -10.09 9.79 -9.54
C ALA A 225 -11.11 9.11 -8.62
N PHE A 226 -10.66 8.06 -7.93
CA PHE A 226 -11.47 7.27 -6.99
C PHE A 226 -10.69 7.02 -5.70
N ASN A 227 -11.28 7.37 -4.57
CA ASN A 227 -10.79 6.94 -3.27
C ASN A 227 -11.18 5.47 -3.03
N VAL A 228 -10.26 4.69 -2.47
CA VAL A 228 -10.49 3.27 -2.15
C VAL A 228 -10.22 3.05 -0.67
N ALA A 229 -11.23 2.64 0.05
CA ALA A 229 -11.17 2.30 1.47
C ALA A 229 -12.19 1.21 1.78
N ASP A 230 -12.10 0.58 2.97
CA ASP A 230 -13.10 -0.37 3.44
C ASP A 230 -14.44 0.32 3.80
N ASP A 231 -15.37 -0.38 4.45
CA ASP A 231 -16.69 0.17 4.79
C ASP A 231 -16.70 0.96 6.10
N ALA A 232 -15.70 0.74 6.94
CA ALA A 232 -15.75 1.14 8.34
C ALA A 232 -14.48 1.89 8.77
N PRO A 233 -14.45 3.23 8.67
CA PRO A 233 -13.42 4.00 9.36
C PRO A 233 -13.52 3.75 10.87
N LEU A 234 -12.37 3.57 11.55
CA LEU A 234 -12.34 3.20 12.96
C LEU A 234 -11.32 4.02 13.75
N PRO A 235 -11.53 4.22 15.07
CA PRO A 235 -10.55 4.86 15.94
C PRO A 235 -9.22 4.09 15.98
N LEU A 236 -8.11 4.81 16.10
CA LEU A 236 -6.77 4.22 16.22
C LEU A 236 -6.67 3.23 17.40
N GLU A 237 -7.39 3.48 18.49
CA GLU A 237 -7.48 2.56 19.63
C GLU A 237 -8.00 1.18 19.19
N GLU A 238 -9.11 1.14 18.47
CA GLU A 238 -9.71 -0.09 17.97
C GLU A 238 -8.80 -0.81 16.96
N LEU A 239 -8.21 -0.05 16.03
CA LEU A 239 -7.24 -0.63 15.10
C LEU A 239 -6.03 -1.24 15.82
N THR A 240 -5.50 -0.55 16.83
CA THR A 240 -4.34 -1.05 17.60
C THR A 240 -4.73 -2.27 18.41
N ARG A 241 -5.92 -2.29 19.04
CA ARG A 241 -6.44 -3.46 19.76
C ARG A 241 -6.59 -4.65 18.82
N ALA A 242 -7.16 -4.45 17.63
CA ALA A 242 -7.26 -5.51 16.61
C ALA A 242 -5.89 -6.07 16.21
N VAL A 243 -4.87 -5.21 16.08
CA VAL A 243 -3.49 -5.65 15.81
C VAL A 243 -2.95 -6.51 16.96
N LEU A 244 -3.18 -6.11 18.23
CA LEU A 244 -2.71 -6.89 19.39
C LEU A 244 -3.41 -8.24 19.47
N GLU A 245 -4.75 -8.28 19.33
CA GLU A 245 -5.55 -9.50 19.35
C GLU A 245 -5.13 -10.45 18.22
N ALA A 246 -5.03 -9.97 17.00
CA ALA A 246 -4.58 -10.75 15.85
C ALA A 246 -3.15 -11.31 16.02
N ALA A 247 -2.29 -10.58 16.72
CA ALA A 247 -0.92 -11.02 17.05
C ALA A 247 -0.85 -11.98 18.24
N GLY A 248 -1.88 -12.04 19.09
CA GLY A 248 -1.87 -12.73 20.38
C GLY A 248 -1.09 -11.98 21.46
N ALA A 249 -0.99 -10.65 21.35
CA ALA A 249 -0.29 -9.80 22.32
C ALA A 249 -1.26 -9.30 23.42
N GLN A 250 -0.71 -9.08 24.61
CA GLN A 250 -1.47 -8.55 25.75
C GLN A 250 -1.47 -7.03 25.75
N GLU A 251 -2.58 -6.44 26.18
CA GLU A 251 -2.72 -5.02 26.46
C GLU A 251 -2.14 -4.69 27.83
N ALA A 252 -1.22 -3.71 27.90
CA ALA A 252 -0.66 -3.20 29.15
C ALA A 252 -1.53 -2.09 29.76
N GLY A 253 -2.43 -1.51 28.97
CA GLY A 253 -3.28 -0.39 29.32
C GLY A 253 -3.33 0.65 28.21
N ALA A 254 -4.07 1.75 28.42
CA ALA A 254 -4.24 2.80 27.44
C ALA A 254 -3.60 4.12 27.87
N LEU A 255 -2.80 4.73 27.00
CA LEU A 255 -2.20 6.05 27.17
C LEU A 255 -3.11 7.13 26.57
N PRO A 256 -3.32 8.28 27.27
CA PRO A 256 -4.08 9.38 26.69
C PRO A 256 -3.47 9.85 25.37
N TYR A 257 -4.29 9.90 24.34
CA TYR A 257 -3.90 10.49 23.05
C TYR A 257 -4.23 11.98 23.03
N SER A 258 -3.27 12.78 22.56
CA SER A 258 -3.47 14.20 22.27
C SER A 258 -2.93 14.52 20.88
N PRO A 259 -3.73 15.12 19.97
CA PRO A 259 -3.26 15.50 18.64
C PRO A 259 -2.05 16.46 18.69
N LEU A 260 -2.02 17.36 19.66
CA LEU A 260 -0.91 18.32 19.82
C LEU A 260 0.38 17.62 20.26
N SER A 261 0.30 16.73 21.26
CA SER A 261 1.47 15.98 21.72
C SER A 261 1.96 15.00 20.63
N ALA A 262 1.06 14.36 19.89
CA ALA A 262 1.43 13.49 18.78
C ALA A 262 2.17 14.28 17.68
N ARG A 263 1.68 15.46 17.30
CA ARG A 263 2.33 16.34 16.31
C ARG A 263 3.69 16.85 16.79
N PHE A 264 3.79 17.25 18.05
CA PHE A 264 5.06 17.66 18.65
C PHE A 264 6.08 16.50 18.65
N PHE A 265 5.65 15.32 19.08
CA PHE A 265 6.49 14.13 19.08
C PHE A 265 6.96 13.74 17.67
N LEU A 266 6.05 13.80 16.69
CA LEU A 266 6.38 13.59 15.28
C LEU A 266 7.38 14.61 14.76
N TRP A 267 7.23 15.88 15.11
CA TRP A 267 8.17 16.93 14.73
C TRP A 267 9.56 16.65 15.29
N VAL A 268 9.65 16.28 16.57
CA VAL A 268 10.92 15.86 17.20
C VAL A 268 11.52 14.66 16.47
N LEU A 269 10.75 13.59 16.26
CA LEU A 269 11.25 12.37 15.62
C LEU A 269 11.69 12.56 14.17
N ARG A 270 11.08 13.50 13.45
CA ARG A 270 11.50 13.87 12.09
C ARG A 270 12.81 14.64 12.07
N GLY A 271 13.05 15.45 13.09
CA GLY A 271 14.30 16.20 13.25
C GLY A 271 15.49 15.33 13.69
N LEU A 272 15.22 14.14 14.23
CA LEU A 272 16.27 13.24 14.71
C LEU A 272 16.90 12.49 13.53
N PRO A 273 18.24 12.41 13.46
CA PRO A 273 18.92 11.57 12.49
C PRO A 273 18.50 10.10 12.62
N ASN A 274 18.40 9.41 11.50
CA ASN A 274 17.94 8.02 11.44
C ASN A 274 18.76 7.07 12.35
N TRP A 275 20.08 7.35 12.51
CA TRP A 275 20.96 6.56 13.37
C TRP A 275 20.64 6.70 14.86
N MET A 276 19.94 7.75 15.27
CA MET A 276 19.70 8.08 16.66
C MET A 276 18.46 7.35 17.23
N PHE A 277 17.37 7.23 16.48
CA PHE A 277 16.12 6.61 16.92
C PHE A 277 15.72 5.40 16.06
N TRP A 278 15.42 5.61 14.78
CA TRP A 278 14.88 4.56 13.91
C TRP A 278 15.90 3.45 13.61
N GLY A 279 17.16 3.79 13.43
CA GLY A 279 18.21 2.83 13.16
C GLY A 279 18.42 1.83 14.32
N PRO A 280 18.63 2.28 15.57
CA PRO A 280 18.69 1.37 16.73
C PRO A 280 17.43 0.56 16.94
N LEU A 281 16.23 1.16 16.77
CA LEU A 281 14.95 0.47 16.90
C LEU A 281 14.82 -0.66 15.86
N ASN A 282 15.10 -0.36 14.60
CA ASN A 282 15.04 -1.36 13.53
C ASN A 282 16.10 -2.45 13.67
N ARG A 283 17.30 -2.13 14.20
CA ARG A 283 18.31 -3.16 14.51
C ARG A 283 17.85 -4.11 15.63
N ARG A 284 17.21 -3.58 16.68
CA ARG A 284 16.62 -4.43 17.75
C ARG A 284 15.50 -5.30 17.19
N LEU A 285 14.63 -4.74 16.38
CA LEU A 285 13.54 -5.46 15.71
C LEU A 285 14.09 -6.57 14.80
N ALA A 286 15.12 -6.26 14.02
CA ALA A 286 15.78 -7.24 13.15
C ALA A 286 16.42 -8.39 13.95
N ARG A 287 17.05 -8.10 15.08
CA ARG A 287 17.60 -9.14 15.97
C ARG A 287 16.50 -10.03 16.56
N ALA A 288 15.42 -9.42 17.08
CA ALA A 288 14.28 -10.18 17.59
C ALA A 288 13.62 -11.05 16.50
N TRP A 289 13.55 -10.53 15.28
CA TRP A 289 13.06 -11.26 14.10
C TRP A 289 13.94 -12.48 13.78
N LEU A 290 15.25 -12.29 13.69
CA LEU A 290 16.21 -13.39 13.45
C LEU A 290 16.11 -14.47 14.53
N LEU A 291 16.02 -14.08 15.81
CA LEU A 291 15.87 -15.02 16.93
C LEU A 291 14.55 -15.81 16.84
N ALA A 292 13.45 -15.15 16.47
CA ALA A 292 12.14 -15.79 16.32
C ALA A 292 12.14 -16.89 15.26
N TYR A 293 12.98 -16.77 14.24
CA TYR A 293 13.13 -17.73 13.15
C TYR A 293 14.43 -18.54 13.19
N ARG A 294 15.09 -18.61 14.35
CA ARG A 294 16.34 -19.38 14.54
C ARG A 294 17.41 -19.04 13.48
N GLY A 295 17.49 -17.78 13.08
CA GLY A 295 18.47 -17.29 12.10
C GLY A 295 18.07 -17.44 10.62
N GLN A 296 16.93 -18.06 10.31
CA GLN A 296 16.48 -18.34 8.94
C GLN A 296 15.06 -17.77 8.68
N PRO A 297 14.87 -16.44 8.70
CA PRO A 297 13.56 -15.87 8.44
C PRO A 297 13.18 -16.01 6.96
N PRO A 298 11.90 -16.26 6.65
CA PRO A 298 11.43 -16.44 5.27
C PRO A 298 11.48 -15.16 4.46
N VAL A 299 11.43 -14.02 5.15
CA VAL A 299 11.46 -12.66 4.55
C VAL A 299 12.32 -11.74 5.41
N PRO A 300 12.84 -10.65 4.82
CA PRO A 300 13.57 -9.63 5.60
C PRO A 300 12.72 -9.01 6.73
N PRO A 301 13.33 -8.53 7.81
CA PRO A 301 12.64 -7.96 8.95
C PRO A 301 11.77 -6.75 8.54
N PRO A 302 10.64 -6.53 9.23
CA PRO A 302 9.83 -5.35 9.03
C PRO A 302 10.59 -4.08 9.43
N GLN A 303 10.20 -2.96 8.86
CA GLN A 303 10.83 -1.67 9.11
C GLN A 303 9.81 -0.67 9.65
N LEU A 304 10.18 0.00 10.74
CA LEU A 304 9.44 1.11 11.31
C LEU A 304 10.08 2.43 10.88
N GLY A 305 9.25 3.44 10.68
CA GLY A 305 9.70 4.76 10.29
C GLY A 305 8.64 5.84 10.56
N PRO A 306 8.99 7.12 10.38
CA PRO A 306 8.11 8.24 10.72
C PRO A 306 6.80 8.25 9.93
N GLY A 307 6.75 7.69 8.72
CA GLY A 307 5.55 7.64 7.89
C GLY A 307 4.38 6.86 8.54
N LEU A 308 4.67 5.84 9.34
CA LEU A 308 3.63 5.13 10.10
C LEU A 308 2.97 6.06 11.13
N LEU A 309 3.76 6.84 11.85
CA LEU A 309 3.26 7.76 12.87
C LEU A 309 2.46 8.93 12.27
N GLU A 310 2.81 9.36 11.06
CA GLU A 310 2.07 10.43 10.38
C GLU A 310 0.64 10.02 10.08
N GLN A 311 0.40 8.77 9.72
CA GLN A 311 -0.93 8.24 9.48
C GLN A 311 -1.83 8.33 10.73
N PHE A 312 -1.23 8.42 11.90
CA PHE A 312 -1.91 8.51 13.19
C PHE A 312 -1.90 9.92 13.81
N SER A 313 -1.56 10.95 13.03
CA SER A 313 -1.45 12.33 13.54
C SER A 313 -2.73 13.17 13.41
N ALA A 314 -3.72 12.71 12.68
CA ALA A 314 -5.00 13.38 12.44
C ALA A 314 -6.05 12.38 11.94
N ASP A 315 -7.33 12.75 12.03
CA ASP A 315 -8.42 12.00 11.42
C ASP A 315 -8.25 11.96 9.91
N ARG A 316 -8.39 10.76 9.34
CA ARG A 316 -8.25 10.50 7.90
C ARG A 316 -9.21 9.42 7.48
N TYR A 317 -10.41 9.82 7.02
CA TYR A 317 -11.35 8.92 6.38
C TYR A 317 -11.94 9.56 5.12
N PHE A 318 -12.29 8.71 4.16
CA PHE A 318 -12.46 9.10 2.77
C PHE A 318 -13.83 8.71 2.26
N ASP A 319 -14.40 9.55 1.41
CA ASP A 319 -15.62 9.24 0.69
C ASP A 319 -15.31 8.21 -0.42
N THR A 320 -16.05 7.11 -0.43
CA THR A 320 -15.95 6.03 -1.41
C THR A 320 -17.20 5.90 -2.27
N ARG A 321 -18.18 6.81 -2.15
CA ARG A 321 -19.48 6.75 -2.84
C ARG A 321 -19.35 6.59 -4.35
N LYS A 322 -18.39 7.27 -4.98
CA LYS A 322 -18.18 7.14 -6.43
C LYS A 322 -17.90 5.71 -6.86
N LEU A 323 -17.05 5.02 -6.11
CA LEU A 323 -16.71 3.63 -6.42
C LEU A 323 -17.85 2.68 -6.05
N ARG A 324 -18.57 2.98 -4.95
CA ARG A 324 -19.76 2.23 -4.52
C ARG A 324 -20.88 2.29 -5.54
N LEU A 325 -21.13 3.45 -6.14
CA LEU A 325 -22.14 3.63 -7.19
C LEU A 325 -21.82 2.81 -8.46
N LEU A 326 -20.58 2.40 -8.65
CA LEU A 326 -20.18 1.48 -9.71
C LEU A 326 -20.33 -0.01 -9.33
N GLY A 327 -20.79 -0.30 -8.10
CA GLY A 327 -20.97 -1.66 -7.60
C GLY A 327 -19.79 -2.20 -6.80
N PHE A 328 -18.83 -1.37 -6.42
CA PHE A 328 -17.73 -1.82 -5.55
C PHE A 328 -18.24 -2.19 -4.16
N SER A 329 -17.86 -3.38 -3.70
CA SER A 329 -18.07 -3.86 -2.34
C SER A 329 -16.81 -4.60 -1.89
N PRO A 330 -16.06 -4.08 -0.91
CA PRO A 330 -14.83 -4.74 -0.48
C PRO A 330 -15.15 -6.09 0.16
N THR A 331 -14.30 -7.06 -0.12
CA THR A 331 -14.37 -8.39 0.52
C THR A 331 -14.01 -8.30 2.00
N HIS A 332 -13.03 -7.43 2.33
CA HIS A 332 -12.65 -7.13 3.70
C HIS A 332 -13.34 -5.83 4.11
N SER A 333 -14.60 -5.95 4.55
CA SER A 333 -15.48 -4.80 4.83
C SER A 333 -15.03 -3.97 6.04
N ASN A 334 -14.22 -4.55 6.94
CA ASN A 334 -13.61 -3.85 8.07
C ASN A 334 -12.20 -4.38 8.38
N ALA A 335 -11.34 -3.48 8.87
CA ALA A 335 -9.95 -3.79 9.16
C ALA A 335 -9.76 -4.79 10.31
N VAL A 336 -10.69 -4.90 11.25
CA VAL A 336 -10.58 -5.84 12.39
C VAL A 336 -10.63 -7.28 11.88
N GLU A 337 -11.61 -7.60 11.04
CA GLU A 337 -11.71 -8.91 10.40
C GLU A 337 -10.56 -9.16 9.44
N GLY A 338 -10.22 -8.16 8.61
CA GLY A 338 -9.12 -8.24 7.66
C GLY A 338 -7.77 -8.51 8.33
N LEU A 339 -7.49 -7.92 9.49
CA LEU A 339 -6.27 -8.19 10.27
C LEU A 339 -6.24 -9.60 10.84
N ASN A 340 -7.37 -10.15 11.27
CA ASN A 340 -7.46 -11.53 11.73
C ASN A 340 -7.20 -12.53 10.60
N VAL A 341 -7.74 -12.27 9.40
CA VAL A 341 -7.43 -13.06 8.19
C VAL A 341 -5.94 -12.96 7.86
N LEU A 342 -5.41 -11.73 7.81
CA LEU A 342 -4.01 -11.47 7.53
C LEU A 342 -3.07 -12.20 8.51
N ALA A 343 -3.38 -12.18 9.81
CA ALA A 343 -2.58 -12.86 10.83
C ALA A 343 -2.58 -14.39 10.63
N ARG A 344 -3.75 -14.98 10.34
CA ARG A 344 -3.87 -16.42 10.05
C ARG A 344 -3.08 -16.82 8.80
N GLU A 345 -3.23 -16.10 7.70
CA GLU A 345 -2.49 -16.36 6.47
C GLU A 345 -0.99 -16.16 6.64
N SER A 346 -0.60 -15.09 7.36
CA SER A 346 0.81 -14.81 7.64
C SER A 346 1.45 -15.91 8.50
N ARG A 347 0.72 -16.46 9.47
CA ARG A 347 1.20 -17.60 10.26
C ARG A 347 1.33 -18.88 9.40
N ALA A 348 0.31 -19.17 8.59
CA ALA A 348 0.32 -20.34 7.70
C ALA A 348 1.50 -20.31 6.71
N LYS A 349 1.88 -19.13 6.24
CA LYS A 349 3.04 -18.91 5.35
C LYS A 349 4.37 -18.71 6.09
N GLY A 350 4.39 -18.81 7.43
CA GLY A 350 5.59 -18.55 8.23
C GLY A 350 6.04 -17.08 8.25
N LEU A 351 5.19 -16.14 7.83
CA LEU A 351 5.49 -14.70 7.78
C LEU A 351 5.21 -13.98 9.11
N LEU A 352 4.61 -14.66 10.08
CA LEU A 352 4.34 -14.17 11.43
C LEU A 352 4.81 -15.21 12.45
N PRO A 353 5.63 -14.85 13.47
CA PRO A 353 6.09 -15.80 14.47
C PRO A 353 4.92 -16.40 15.25
N ALA A 354 5.00 -17.70 15.54
CA ALA A 354 4.03 -18.36 16.40
C ALA A 354 4.10 -17.83 17.84
N PRO A 355 2.97 -17.71 18.57
CA PRO A 355 2.95 -17.43 19.99
C PRO A 355 3.75 -18.50 20.79
N GLN A 356 4.32 -18.12 21.92
CA GLN A 356 5.15 -19.04 22.72
C GLN A 356 4.39 -20.26 23.24
N ALA A 357 3.10 -20.10 23.56
CA ALA A 357 2.25 -21.19 24.04
C ALA A 357 2.03 -22.34 23.04
N GLN A 358 2.34 -22.17 21.76
CA GLN A 358 2.25 -23.22 20.74
C GLN A 358 3.57 -23.97 20.51
N LEU A 359 4.63 -23.63 21.22
CA LEU A 359 5.95 -24.25 21.09
C LEU A 359 6.25 -25.25 22.22
N GLU A 360 5.42 -25.29 23.25
CA GLU A 360 5.57 -26.14 24.43
C GLU A 360 4.62 -27.38 24.38
N GLY A 361 3.89 -27.57 23.32
CA GLY A 361 3.07 -28.75 23.03
C GLY A 361 3.57 -29.49 21.79
#